data_c763b5c3a58e929bbdc6fb18129d9a2b
#
_entry.id   c763b5c3a58e929bbdc6fb18129d9a2b
#
_cell.length_a   1.000
_cell.length_b   1.000
_cell.length_c   1.000
_cell.angle_alpha   90.00
_cell.angle_beta   90.00
_cell.angle_gamma   90.00
#
_symmetry.space_group_name_H-M   'P 1'
#
loop_
_entity.id
_entity.type
_entity.pdbx_description
1 polymer ?
#
loop_
_entity_poly.entity_id
_entity_poly.type
_entity_poly.pdbx_seq_one_letter_code
_entity_poly.pdbx_strand_id
1 'polypeptide(L)'
;MIVITGGGTGGHLSIAKSLCEAFNDENIRPLYIGSTYGQDREWFEGYPGFEKTLFLPTTGVVNQKGFGKIKALSKILRQAFTCKALFQQKGVKAVVSVGGYAAAPGAFGALMARIPLFIHEQNAVNGRLNGLLKPFAKAFFSSYDVNSPVKDYPVSKRFFRAYRQRDELKTLLFLGGSQGAKAINDLAFEITPWLHVKGIKIIHQCGNNDLERAKAHYKKLNIPVKLFAFTQNLDEILYESDVAIARAGAGSVWELCAAGVPALFIPYPHAASDHQYYNAKALMDEGLCTLMRQDALDPQKVKSWLEKIEISSISRALHQRIEPGSSKAIIKEVLRGSQ
;
A
#
# COMPACT_ATOMS: atom_id res chain seq x y z
N MET A 1 1.37 20.54 -17.26
CA MET A 1 0.47 19.63 -16.49
C MET A 1 1.22 18.34 -16.15
N ILE A 2 1.00 17.78 -14.97
CA ILE A 2 1.53 16.48 -14.55
C ILE A 2 0.37 15.48 -14.49
N VAL A 3 0.65 14.22 -14.81
CA VAL A 3 -0.34 13.12 -14.71
C VAL A 3 0.18 12.07 -13.73
N ILE A 4 -0.68 11.60 -12.83
CA ILE A 4 -0.46 10.40 -12.02
C ILE A 4 -1.38 9.30 -12.57
N THR A 5 -0.83 8.12 -12.86
CA THR A 5 -1.59 6.99 -13.40
C THR A 5 -1.28 5.70 -12.66
N GLY A 6 -2.31 4.89 -12.45
CA GLY A 6 -2.19 3.61 -11.77
C GLY A 6 -3.16 3.46 -10.62
N GLY A 7 -3.32 2.24 -10.13
CA GLY A 7 -4.30 1.94 -9.11
C GLY A 7 -4.76 0.47 -9.12
N GLY A 8 -6.05 0.28 -8.87
CA GLY A 8 -6.70 -1.03 -8.78
C GLY A 8 -6.73 -1.58 -7.35
N THR A 9 -5.75 -1.28 -6.52
CA THR A 9 -5.67 -1.71 -5.12
C THR A 9 -5.22 -0.58 -4.20
N GLY A 10 -5.60 -0.65 -2.92
CA GLY A 10 -5.28 0.38 -1.92
C GLY A 10 -3.80 0.74 -1.84
N GLY A 11 -2.88 -0.22 -2.02
CA GLY A 11 -1.44 0.04 -2.00
C GLY A 11 -0.97 1.01 -3.09
N HIS A 12 -1.42 0.83 -4.34
CA HIS A 12 -1.11 1.77 -5.42
C HIS A 12 -1.79 3.13 -5.21
N LEU A 13 -3.02 3.11 -4.70
CA LEU A 13 -3.80 4.32 -4.48
C LEU A 13 -3.22 5.17 -3.33
N SER A 14 -2.67 4.56 -2.28
CA SER A 14 -1.98 5.29 -1.21
C SER A 14 -0.74 6.04 -1.72
N ILE A 15 0.03 5.41 -2.63
CA ILE A 15 1.16 6.08 -3.29
C ILE A 15 0.68 7.24 -4.18
N ALA A 16 -0.35 7.00 -5.02
CA ALA A 16 -0.92 8.05 -5.86
C ALA A 16 -1.38 9.26 -5.03
N LYS A 17 -2.02 9.00 -3.88
CA LYS A 17 -2.46 10.03 -2.94
C LYS A 17 -1.29 10.78 -2.32
N SER A 18 -0.28 10.07 -1.84
CA SER A 18 0.91 10.66 -1.22
C SER A 18 1.70 11.56 -2.19
N LEU A 19 1.84 11.13 -3.45
CA LEU A 19 2.47 11.95 -4.49
C LEU A 19 1.59 13.15 -4.87
N CYS A 20 0.26 12.97 -4.95
CA CYS A 20 -0.68 14.06 -5.20
C CYS A 20 -0.60 15.13 -4.11
N GLU A 21 -0.60 14.73 -2.85
CA GLU A 21 -0.44 15.63 -1.69
C GLU A 21 0.90 16.41 -1.79
N ALA A 22 1.99 15.74 -2.16
CA ALA A 22 3.28 16.38 -2.35
C ALA A 22 3.28 17.39 -3.51
N PHE A 23 2.63 17.09 -4.64
CA PHE A 23 2.46 18.06 -5.74
C PHE A 23 1.61 19.25 -5.32
N ASN A 24 0.56 19.03 -4.51
CA ASN A 24 -0.29 20.10 -3.98
C ASN A 24 0.49 21.03 -3.03
N ASP A 25 1.43 20.50 -2.22
CA ASP A 25 2.34 21.31 -1.40
C ASP A 25 3.20 22.26 -2.27
N GLU A 26 3.46 21.94 -3.54
CA GLU A 26 4.15 22.79 -4.53
C GLU A 26 3.17 23.57 -5.45
N ASN A 27 1.89 23.71 -5.05
CA ASN A 27 0.83 24.36 -5.82
C ASN A 27 0.54 23.75 -7.19
N ILE A 28 0.83 22.47 -7.39
CA ILE A 28 0.55 21.72 -8.61
C ILE A 28 -0.58 20.73 -8.34
N ARG A 29 -1.68 20.82 -9.08
CA ARG A 29 -2.76 19.83 -9.04
C ARG A 29 -2.63 18.90 -10.24
N PRO A 30 -2.20 17.63 -10.04
CA PRO A 30 -2.03 16.69 -11.14
C PRO A 30 -3.40 16.19 -11.65
N LEU A 31 -3.41 15.68 -12.89
CA LEU A 31 -4.52 14.89 -13.40
C LEU A 31 -4.31 13.43 -12.97
N TYR A 32 -5.37 12.76 -12.53
CA TYR A 32 -5.34 11.35 -12.21
C TYR A 32 -5.98 10.50 -13.31
N ILE A 33 -5.32 9.39 -13.67
CA ILE A 33 -5.86 8.37 -14.58
C ILE A 33 -5.82 7.00 -13.89
N GLY A 34 -7.00 6.46 -13.58
CA GLY A 34 -7.20 5.16 -12.95
C GLY A 34 -8.11 4.24 -13.75
N SER A 35 -8.63 3.20 -13.09
CA SER A 35 -9.55 2.23 -13.68
C SER A 35 -10.99 2.43 -13.19
N THR A 36 -11.97 2.05 -14.02
CA THR A 36 -13.37 1.88 -13.60
C THR A 36 -13.56 0.62 -12.76
N TYR A 37 -12.55 -0.25 -12.70
CA TYR A 37 -12.52 -1.47 -11.89
C TYR A 37 -11.55 -1.29 -10.71
N GLY A 38 -11.77 -2.04 -9.64
CA GLY A 38 -10.98 -1.87 -8.41
C GLY A 38 -11.50 -0.73 -7.54
N GLN A 39 -10.62 -0.17 -6.71
CA GLN A 39 -10.98 0.81 -5.68
C GLN A 39 -10.75 2.27 -6.11
N ASP A 40 -10.32 2.51 -7.35
CA ASP A 40 -9.85 3.82 -7.84
C ASP A 40 -10.91 4.92 -7.68
N ARG A 41 -12.18 4.61 -8.02
CA ARG A 41 -13.30 5.55 -7.86
C ARG A 41 -13.59 5.87 -6.40
N GLU A 42 -13.66 4.84 -5.56
CA GLU A 42 -13.90 4.99 -4.12
C GLU A 42 -12.88 5.94 -3.46
N TRP A 43 -11.62 5.90 -3.92
CA TRP A 43 -10.55 6.73 -3.39
C TRP A 43 -10.53 8.15 -3.96
N PHE A 44 -10.82 8.33 -5.26
CA PHE A 44 -10.49 9.57 -5.96
C PHE A 44 -11.64 10.23 -6.72
N GLU A 45 -12.85 9.63 -6.76
CA GLU A 45 -14.01 10.33 -7.31
C GLU A 45 -14.37 11.48 -6.36
N GLY A 46 -14.27 12.73 -6.88
CA GLY A 46 -14.47 13.94 -6.08
C GLY A 46 -13.31 14.32 -5.15
N TYR A 47 -12.19 13.61 -5.15
CA TYR A 47 -11.02 14.00 -4.34
C TYR A 47 -10.43 15.33 -4.79
N PRO A 48 -10.36 16.36 -3.91
CA PRO A 48 -10.03 17.73 -4.31
C PRO A 48 -8.55 17.95 -4.66
N GLY A 49 -7.67 17.00 -4.33
CA GLY A 49 -6.24 17.10 -4.61
C GLY A 49 -5.89 17.01 -6.09
N PHE A 50 -6.72 16.38 -6.91
CA PHE A 50 -6.54 16.31 -8.35
C PHE A 50 -7.24 17.47 -9.08
N GLU A 51 -6.66 17.96 -10.18
CA GLU A 51 -7.35 18.89 -11.09
C GLU A 51 -8.56 18.21 -11.75
N LYS A 52 -8.37 16.96 -12.17
CA LYS A 52 -9.40 16.10 -12.76
C LYS A 52 -9.04 14.64 -12.55
N THR A 53 -10.04 13.80 -12.38
CA THR A 53 -9.92 12.35 -12.35
C THR A 53 -10.55 11.73 -13.60
N LEU A 54 -9.86 10.78 -14.20
CA LEU A 54 -10.34 10.03 -15.36
C LEU A 54 -10.24 8.53 -15.07
N PHE A 55 -11.36 7.83 -15.18
CA PHE A 55 -11.41 6.39 -14.94
C PHE A 55 -11.65 5.66 -16.27
N LEU A 56 -10.66 4.86 -16.67
CA LEU A 56 -10.69 4.12 -17.94
C LEU A 56 -11.13 2.66 -17.68
N PRO A 57 -11.89 2.05 -18.61
CA PRO A 57 -12.36 0.68 -18.45
C PRO A 57 -11.23 -0.32 -18.76
N THR A 58 -10.23 -0.40 -17.88
CA THR A 58 -9.06 -1.30 -18.02
C THR A 58 -9.11 -2.43 -17.02
N THR A 59 -8.74 -3.64 -17.46
CA THR A 59 -8.65 -4.84 -16.63
C THR A 59 -7.26 -5.46 -16.72
N GLY A 60 -6.85 -6.19 -15.68
CA GLY A 60 -5.59 -6.92 -15.71
C GLY A 60 -5.55 -7.97 -16.83
N VAL A 61 -4.44 -8.02 -17.57
CA VAL A 61 -4.22 -9.01 -18.65
C VAL A 61 -3.79 -10.36 -18.06
N VAL A 62 -3.14 -10.35 -16.91
CA VAL A 62 -2.46 -11.51 -16.32
C VAL A 62 -3.43 -12.66 -16.01
N ASN A 63 -4.63 -12.33 -15.55
CA ASN A 63 -5.66 -13.31 -15.15
C ASN A 63 -6.56 -13.74 -16.31
N GLN A 64 -6.32 -13.27 -17.54
CA GLN A 64 -7.09 -13.64 -18.71
C GLN A 64 -6.45 -14.84 -19.44
N LYS A 65 -7.27 -15.70 -20.07
CA LYS A 65 -6.81 -16.83 -20.88
C LYS A 65 -7.21 -16.65 -22.35
N GLY A 66 -6.39 -17.16 -23.28
CA GLY A 66 -6.69 -17.21 -24.70
C GLY A 66 -7.12 -15.85 -25.29
N PHE A 67 -8.27 -15.84 -25.99
CA PHE A 67 -8.84 -14.63 -26.61
C PHE A 67 -9.08 -13.47 -25.63
N GLY A 68 -9.29 -13.75 -24.34
CA GLY A 68 -9.44 -12.73 -23.30
C GLY A 68 -8.19 -11.83 -23.15
N LYS A 69 -7.00 -12.41 -23.34
CA LYS A 69 -5.74 -11.62 -23.32
C LYS A 69 -5.66 -10.65 -24.49
N ILE A 70 -6.01 -11.11 -25.70
CA ILE A 70 -5.99 -10.28 -26.92
C ILE A 70 -6.98 -9.13 -26.75
N LYS A 71 -8.20 -9.41 -26.28
CA LYS A 71 -9.23 -8.39 -26.04
C LYS A 71 -8.79 -7.38 -24.97
N ALA A 72 -8.14 -7.82 -23.89
CA ALA A 72 -7.63 -6.93 -22.85
C ALA A 72 -6.49 -6.06 -23.38
N LEU A 73 -5.54 -6.61 -24.16
CA LEU A 73 -4.46 -5.89 -24.79
C LEU A 73 -4.96 -4.85 -25.80
N SER A 74 -5.90 -5.20 -26.70
CA SER A 74 -6.49 -4.28 -27.66
C SER A 74 -7.20 -3.11 -26.97
N LYS A 75 -7.88 -3.40 -25.84
CA LYS A 75 -8.53 -2.39 -25.02
C LYS A 75 -7.51 -1.43 -24.37
N ILE A 76 -6.42 -1.97 -23.80
CA ILE A 76 -5.34 -1.15 -23.26
C ILE A 76 -4.74 -0.27 -24.33
N LEU A 77 -4.44 -0.82 -25.52
CA LEU A 77 -3.88 -0.06 -26.64
C LEU A 77 -4.80 1.07 -27.09
N ARG A 78 -6.10 0.79 -27.26
CA ARG A 78 -7.09 1.82 -27.59
C ARG A 78 -7.12 2.94 -26.55
N GLN A 79 -7.11 2.60 -25.26
CA GLN A 79 -7.07 3.60 -24.20
C GLN A 79 -5.73 4.36 -24.14
N ALA A 80 -4.62 3.72 -24.52
CA ALA A 80 -3.32 4.41 -24.64
C ALA A 80 -3.33 5.49 -25.73
N PHE A 81 -3.98 5.24 -26.88
CA PHE A 81 -4.20 6.28 -27.90
C PHE A 81 -5.07 7.42 -27.39
N THR A 82 -6.12 7.13 -26.62
CA THR A 82 -6.94 8.16 -25.96
C THR A 82 -6.09 9.01 -24.99
N CYS A 83 -5.25 8.35 -24.18
CA CYS A 83 -4.32 9.05 -23.27
C CYS A 83 -3.32 9.91 -24.06
N LYS A 84 -2.72 9.39 -25.16
CA LYS A 84 -1.81 10.14 -26.03
C LYS A 84 -2.45 11.44 -26.52
N ALA A 85 -3.66 11.36 -27.08
CA ALA A 85 -4.38 12.52 -27.60
C ALA A 85 -4.68 13.53 -26.47
N LEU A 86 -5.15 13.05 -25.32
CA LEU A 86 -5.40 13.88 -24.13
C LEU A 86 -4.12 14.58 -23.67
N PHE A 87 -2.99 13.87 -23.60
CA PHE A 87 -1.73 14.42 -23.14
C PHE A 87 -1.21 15.53 -24.07
N GLN A 88 -1.32 15.34 -25.38
CA GLN A 88 -0.97 16.34 -26.37
C GLN A 88 -1.87 17.58 -26.25
N GLN A 89 -3.20 17.38 -26.16
CA GLN A 89 -4.18 18.47 -26.02
C GLN A 89 -3.96 19.29 -24.75
N LYS A 90 -3.60 18.63 -23.64
CA LYS A 90 -3.43 19.25 -22.31
C LYS A 90 -2.00 19.76 -22.05
N GLY A 91 -1.07 19.57 -22.94
CA GLY A 91 0.34 19.97 -22.76
C GLY A 91 0.97 19.25 -21.54
N VAL A 92 0.74 17.94 -21.42
CA VAL A 92 1.31 17.15 -20.32
C VAL A 92 2.83 17.14 -20.45
N LYS A 93 3.53 17.42 -19.36
CA LYS A 93 4.99 17.50 -19.28
C LYS A 93 5.63 16.24 -18.72
N ALA A 94 4.93 15.51 -17.84
CA ALA A 94 5.39 14.25 -17.28
C ALA A 94 4.23 13.37 -16.86
N VAL A 95 4.46 12.06 -16.89
CA VAL A 95 3.54 11.04 -16.39
C VAL A 95 4.24 10.22 -15.30
N VAL A 96 3.61 10.09 -14.13
CA VAL A 96 4.07 9.26 -13.02
C VAL A 96 3.17 8.04 -12.92
N SER A 97 3.72 6.87 -13.19
CA SER A 97 3.04 5.58 -13.00
C SER A 97 3.30 5.06 -11.59
N VAL A 98 2.25 4.80 -10.84
CA VAL A 98 2.34 4.14 -9.54
C VAL A 98 2.12 2.62 -9.65
N GLY A 99 1.97 2.10 -10.87
CA GLY A 99 1.79 0.67 -11.11
C GLY A 99 0.35 0.19 -11.04
N GLY A 100 0.20 -1.13 -10.98
CA GLY A 100 -1.09 -1.79 -11.13
C GLY A 100 -1.55 -1.85 -12.60
N TYR A 101 -2.59 -2.65 -12.86
CA TYR A 101 -3.13 -2.77 -14.22
C TYR A 101 -3.74 -1.47 -14.76
N ALA A 102 -4.18 -0.60 -13.87
CA ALA A 102 -4.76 0.69 -14.19
C ALA A 102 -3.75 1.68 -14.81
N ALA A 103 -2.44 1.47 -14.57
CA ALA A 103 -1.39 2.34 -15.08
C ALA A 103 -1.12 2.16 -16.58
N ALA A 104 -1.44 1.00 -17.16
CA ALA A 104 -1.01 0.64 -18.51
C ALA A 104 -1.42 1.67 -19.58
N PRO A 105 -2.68 2.16 -19.68
CA PRO A 105 -3.05 3.14 -20.69
C PRO A 105 -2.28 4.45 -20.58
N GLY A 106 -2.15 4.99 -19.36
CA GLY A 106 -1.43 6.25 -19.13
C GLY A 106 0.06 6.12 -19.44
N ALA A 107 0.69 5.03 -18.99
CA ALA A 107 2.11 4.79 -19.22
C ALA A 107 2.44 4.58 -20.71
N PHE A 108 1.68 3.73 -21.42
CA PHE A 108 1.86 3.58 -22.87
C PHE A 108 1.52 4.84 -23.64
N GLY A 109 0.47 5.57 -23.22
CA GLY A 109 0.11 6.87 -23.81
C GLY A 109 1.26 7.89 -23.70
N ALA A 110 1.97 7.92 -22.56
CA ALA A 110 3.15 8.77 -22.37
C ALA A 110 4.27 8.41 -23.34
N LEU A 111 4.61 7.12 -23.45
CA LEU A 111 5.65 6.65 -24.38
C LEU A 111 5.29 6.99 -25.83
N MET A 112 4.03 6.76 -26.25
CA MET A 112 3.55 7.09 -27.60
C MET A 112 3.54 8.60 -27.88
N ALA A 113 3.37 9.42 -26.85
CA ALA A 113 3.44 10.89 -26.95
C ALA A 113 4.86 11.44 -26.78
N ARG A 114 5.85 10.59 -26.50
CA ARG A 114 7.24 10.94 -26.16
C ARG A 114 7.34 11.87 -24.95
N ILE A 115 6.44 11.67 -23.98
CA ILE A 115 6.43 12.39 -22.71
C ILE A 115 7.24 11.60 -21.68
N PRO A 116 8.10 12.25 -20.87
CA PRO A 116 8.86 11.59 -19.81
C PRO A 116 7.96 10.75 -18.90
N LEU A 117 8.26 9.47 -18.80
CA LEU A 117 7.59 8.50 -17.91
C LEU A 117 8.46 8.26 -16.69
N PHE A 118 7.87 8.43 -15.52
CA PHE A 118 8.44 8.10 -14.23
C PHE A 118 7.65 6.94 -13.64
N ILE A 119 8.31 5.99 -12.99
CA ILE A 119 7.67 4.81 -12.43
C ILE A 119 8.01 4.70 -10.95
N HIS A 120 7.01 4.53 -10.11
CA HIS A 120 7.18 4.10 -8.73
C HIS A 120 6.76 2.63 -8.59
N GLU A 121 7.70 1.79 -8.15
CA GLU A 121 7.42 0.40 -7.77
C GLU A 121 7.34 0.28 -6.26
N GLN A 122 6.19 -0.15 -5.78
CA GLN A 122 5.93 -0.22 -4.35
C GLN A 122 6.42 -1.51 -3.69
N ASN A 123 6.50 -2.61 -4.45
CA ASN A 123 6.84 -3.92 -3.91
C ASN A 123 8.33 -4.25 -4.10
N ALA A 124 8.84 -5.13 -3.25
CA ALA A 124 10.18 -5.66 -3.36
C ALA A 124 10.40 -6.49 -4.65
N VAL A 125 9.33 -7.06 -5.18
CA VAL A 125 9.35 -7.75 -6.48
C VAL A 125 8.61 -6.91 -7.50
N ASN A 126 9.28 -6.55 -8.59
CA ASN A 126 8.71 -5.69 -9.61
C ASN A 126 7.42 -6.28 -10.20
N GLY A 127 6.37 -5.47 -10.24
CA GLY A 127 5.16 -5.78 -10.99
C GLY A 127 5.48 -5.95 -12.48
N ARG A 128 4.78 -6.87 -13.18
CA ARG A 128 5.06 -7.20 -14.59
C ARG A 128 5.04 -5.97 -15.51
N LEU A 129 4.08 -5.06 -15.33
CA LEU A 129 3.99 -3.83 -16.11
C LEU A 129 5.19 -2.91 -15.85
N ASN A 130 5.51 -2.68 -14.57
CA ASN A 130 6.62 -1.82 -14.19
C ASN A 130 7.96 -2.40 -14.65
N GLY A 131 8.15 -3.72 -14.54
CA GLY A 131 9.34 -4.39 -15.08
C GLY A 131 9.50 -4.24 -16.61
N LEU A 132 8.39 -4.36 -17.35
CA LEU A 132 8.37 -4.15 -18.81
C LEU A 132 8.70 -2.70 -19.18
N LEU A 133 8.22 -1.74 -18.42
CA LEU A 133 8.36 -0.31 -18.71
C LEU A 133 9.63 0.32 -18.11
N LYS A 134 10.29 -0.33 -17.17
CA LYS A 134 11.50 0.17 -16.50
C LYS A 134 12.58 0.67 -17.49
N PRO A 135 12.91 -0.04 -18.59
CA PRO A 135 13.93 0.43 -19.55
C PRO A 135 13.57 1.73 -20.28
N PHE A 136 12.29 2.10 -20.31
CA PHE A 136 11.78 3.29 -20.99
C PHE A 136 11.48 4.44 -20.03
N ALA A 137 11.62 4.21 -18.73
CA ALA A 137 11.37 5.23 -17.72
C ALA A 137 12.52 6.21 -17.61
N LYS A 138 12.21 7.50 -17.47
CA LYS A 138 13.17 8.57 -17.16
C LYS A 138 13.82 8.35 -15.79
N ALA A 139 13.01 7.89 -14.80
CA ALA A 139 13.49 7.41 -13.52
C ALA A 139 12.55 6.29 -12.99
N PHE A 140 13.14 5.38 -12.23
CA PHE A 140 12.45 4.27 -11.57
C PHE A 140 12.71 4.35 -10.07
N PHE A 141 11.65 4.61 -9.30
CA PHE A 141 11.69 4.77 -7.85
C PHE A 141 11.26 3.47 -7.17
N SER A 142 12.03 3.00 -6.24
CA SER A 142 11.68 1.84 -5.40
C SER A 142 12.50 1.82 -4.13
N SER A 143 11.89 1.49 -3.02
CA SER A 143 12.59 1.35 -1.72
C SER A 143 13.46 0.09 -1.65
N TYR A 144 13.35 -0.78 -2.63
CA TYR A 144 14.04 -2.07 -2.71
C TYR A 144 15.09 -2.12 -3.84
N ASP A 145 15.19 -1.10 -4.68
CA ASP A 145 16.16 -1.04 -5.77
C ASP A 145 17.34 -0.16 -5.36
N VAL A 146 18.55 -0.73 -5.35
CA VAL A 146 19.79 -0.02 -5.01
C VAL A 146 20.09 1.15 -5.95
N ASN A 147 19.56 1.12 -7.18
CA ASN A 147 19.74 2.15 -8.19
C ASN A 147 18.64 3.22 -8.17
N SER A 148 17.67 3.12 -7.25
CA SER A 148 16.61 4.13 -7.12
C SER A 148 17.21 5.47 -6.67
N PRO A 149 16.86 6.58 -7.35
CA PRO A 149 17.32 7.91 -6.94
C PRO A 149 16.66 8.37 -5.63
N VAL A 150 15.51 7.79 -5.25
CA VAL A 150 14.86 7.99 -3.96
C VAL A 150 14.54 6.62 -3.39
N LYS A 151 15.10 6.30 -2.21
CA LYS A 151 15.01 4.97 -1.61
C LYS A 151 13.94 4.86 -0.53
N ASP A 152 13.58 5.98 0.10
CA ASP A 152 12.53 5.94 1.11
C ASP A 152 11.16 5.76 0.46
N TYR A 153 10.31 4.97 1.11
CA TYR A 153 8.96 4.73 0.64
C TYR A 153 8.10 6.00 0.81
N PRO A 154 7.27 6.38 -0.17
CA PRO A 154 6.47 7.59 -0.11
C PRO A 154 5.24 7.44 0.80
N VAL A 155 5.50 7.34 2.11
CA VAL A 155 4.46 7.31 3.15
C VAL A 155 3.91 8.72 3.38
N SER A 156 2.59 8.83 3.56
CA SER A 156 1.94 10.09 3.90
C SER A 156 2.43 10.60 5.28
N LYS A 157 2.61 11.92 5.40
CA LYS A 157 3.09 12.60 6.61
C LYS A 157 2.29 12.26 7.88
N ARG A 158 1.00 11.92 7.72
CA ARG A 158 0.12 11.56 8.84
C ARG A 158 0.61 10.34 9.61
N PHE A 159 1.22 9.35 8.94
CA PHE A 159 1.76 8.16 9.60
C PHE A 159 3.00 8.44 10.44
N PHE A 160 3.84 9.38 10.02
CA PHE A 160 4.95 9.86 10.86
C PHE A 160 4.46 10.61 12.10
N ARG A 161 3.33 11.35 11.99
CA ARG A 161 2.68 12.00 13.13
C ARG A 161 2.02 11.01 14.09
N ALA A 162 1.72 9.81 13.63
CA ALA A 162 1.22 8.71 14.44
C ALA A 162 2.32 8.01 15.26
N TYR A 163 3.58 8.42 15.11
CA TYR A 163 4.64 7.91 15.96
C TYR A 163 4.47 8.39 17.40
N ARG A 164 4.64 7.47 18.32
CA ARG A 164 4.89 7.68 19.75
C ARG A 164 5.85 6.60 20.25
N GLN A 165 6.58 6.88 21.30
CA GLN A 165 7.35 5.84 21.96
C GLN A 165 6.42 4.76 22.53
N ARG A 166 6.76 3.51 22.29
CA ARG A 166 6.03 2.32 22.78
C ARG A 166 6.96 1.49 23.62
N ASP A 167 6.55 1.19 24.85
CA ASP A 167 7.40 0.48 25.79
C ASP A 167 6.81 -0.86 26.25
N GLU A 168 5.48 -1.03 26.13
CA GLU A 168 4.76 -2.22 26.56
C GLU A 168 3.55 -2.51 25.66
N LEU A 169 3.08 -3.75 25.69
CA LEU A 169 1.90 -4.18 24.95
C LEU A 169 0.63 -3.94 25.77
N LYS A 170 -0.06 -2.83 25.49
CA LYS A 170 -1.41 -2.54 26.04
C LYS A 170 -2.51 -2.71 25.01
N THR A 171 -2.18 -2.50 23.73
CA THR A 171 -3.15 -2.55 22.62
C THR A 171 -2.56 -3.30 21.44
N LEU A 172 -3.20 -4.42 21.06
CA LEU A 172 -2.84 -5.22 19.89
C LEU A 172 -3.78 -4.92 18.73
N LEU A 173 -3.19 -4.61 17.57
CA LEU A 173 -3.90 -4.39 16.31
C LEU A 173 -3.85 -5.64 15.43
N PHE A 174 -5.02 -6.12 14.99
CA PHE A 174 -5.12 -7.07 13.88
C PHE A 174 -5.51 -6.32 12.61
N LEU A 175 -4.67 -6.41 11.57
CA LEU A 175 -4.80 -5.62 10.34
C LEU A 175 -4.82 -6.55 9.10
N GLY A 176 -6.02 -6.87 8.63
CA GLY A 176 -6.22 -7.74 7.47
C GLY A 176 -5.99 -7.07 6.12
N GLY A 177 -5.84 -5.72 6.09
CA GLY A 177 -5.83 -4.93 4.86
C GLY A 177 -7.24 -4.66 4.32
N SER A 178 -7.35 -3.95 3.20
CA SER A 178 -8.63 -3.48 2.63
C SER A 178 -9.63 -4.60 2.29
N GLN A 179 -9.13 -5.78 1.93
CA GLN A 179 -9.97 -6.95 1.60
C GLN A 179 -10.29 -7.83 2.81
N GLY A 180 -9.66 -7.59 3.96
CA GLY A 180 -9.65 -8.49 5.10
C GLY A 180 -8.72 -9.70 4.89
N ALA A 181 -8.47 -10.46 5.96
CA ALA A 181 -7.62 -11.64 5.94
C ALA A 181 -8.16 -12.71 6.88
N LYS A 182 -8.87 -13.71 6.32
CA LYS A 182 -9.51 -14.77 7.11
C LYS A 182 -8.55 -15.41 8.12
N ALA A 183 -7.31 -15.72 7.74
CA ALA A 183 -6.34 -16.34 8.63
C ALA A 183 -5.95 -15.42 9.83
N ILE A 184 -5.85 -14.10 9.60
CA ILE A 184 -5.61 -13.13 10.69
C ILE A 184 -6.85 -13.01 11.57
N ASN A 185 -8.06 -13.01 10.97
CA ASN A 185 -9.30 -12.95 11.71
C ASN A 185 -9.49 -14.22 12.59
N ASP A 186 -9.22 -15.41 12.04
CA ASP A 186 -9.31 -16.67 12.78
C ASP A 186 -8.30 -16.70 13.94
N LEU A 187 -7.06 -16.25 13.71
CA LEU A 187 -6.05 -16.09 14.76
C LEU A 187 -6.54 -15.11 15.85
N ALA A 188 -7.08 -13.95 15.44
CA ALA A 188 -7.60 -12.96 16.38
C ALA A 188 -8.69 -13.58 17.28
N PHE A 189 -9.62 -14.33 16.70
CA PHE A 189 -10.67 -15.00 17.46
C PHE A 189 -10.12 -16.00 18.47
N GLU A 190 -9.13 -16.78 18.08
CA GLU A 190 -8.55 -17.82 18.93
C GLU A 190 -7.76 -17.25 20.10
N ILE A 191 -6.98 -16.18 19.90
CA ILE A 191 -6.14 -15.64 20.99
C ILE A 191 -6.83 -14.56 21.82
N THR A 192 -8.01 -14.09 21.42
CA THR A 192 -8.78 -13.04 22.13
C THR A 192 -9.01 -13.35 23.60
N PRO A 193 -9.43 -14.56 24.04
CA PRO A 193 -9.61 -14.86 25.48
C PRO A 193 -8.31 -14.70 26.26
N TRP A 194 -7.19 -15.12 25.70
CA TRP A 194 -5.87 -14.97 26.32
C TRP A 194 -5.46 -13.50 26.44
N LEU A 195 -5.67 -12.70 25.36
CA LEU A 195 -5.39 -11.26 25.38
C LEU A 195 -6.22 -10.55 26.44
N HIS A 196 -7.50 -10.90 26.57
CA HIS A 196 -8.39 -10.34 27.58
C HIS A 196 -7.92 -10.63 29.01
N VAL A 197 -7.53 -11.87 29.31
CA VAL A 197 -6.96 -12.25 30.62
C VAL A 197 -5.68 -11.46 30.93
N LYS A 198 -4.87 -11.15 29.90
CA LYS A 198 -3.65 -10.32 30.05
C LYS A 198 -3.95 -8.80 30.13
N GLY A 199 -5.21 -8.38 30.04
CA GLY A 199 -5.60 -6.97 30.05
C GLY A 199 -5.24 -6.20 28.77
N ILE A 200 -4.93 -6.91 27.67
CA ILE A 200 -4.54 -6.31 26.39
C ILE A 200 -5.80 -5.93 25.63
N LYS A 201 -5.91 -4.65 25.24
CA LYS A 201 -6.99 -4.15 24.39
C LYS A 201 -6.80 -4.63 22.95
N ILE A 202 -7.91 -4.84 22.25
CA ILE A 202 -7.92 -5.35 20.89
C ILE A 202 -8.53 -4.32 19.96
N ILE A 203 -7.80 -4.02 18.88
CA ILE A 203 -8.30 -3.31 17.71
C ILE A 203 -8.26 -4.30 16.54
N HIS A 204 -9.38 -4.45 15.81
CA HIS A 204 -9.46 -5.44 14.74
C HIS A 204 -10.10 -4.88 13.48
N GLN A 205 -9.31 -4.75 12.41
CA GLN A 205 -9.78 -4.54 11.05
C GLN A 205 -9.99 -5.89 10.36
N CYS A 206 -11.24 -6.34 10.27
CA CYS A 206 -11.58 -7.68 9.77
C CYS A 206 -11.92 -7.76 8.28
N GLY A 207 -12.13 -6.61 7.62
CA GLY A 207 -12.65 -6.56 6.25
C GLY A 207 -14.17 -6.74 6.18
N ASN A 208 -14.76 -6.29 5.06
CA ASN A 208 -16.23 -6.33 4.87
C ASN A 208 -16.80 -7.75 4.92
N ASN A 209 -16.08 -8.72 4.37
CA ASN A 209 -16.57 -10.09 4.24
C ASN A 209 -16.73 -10.82 5.59
N ASP A 210 -15.95 -10.43 6.59
CA ASP A 210 -15.93 -11.10 7.90
C ASP A 210 -16.57 -10.27 9.02
N LEU A 211 -17.09 -9.08 8.74
CA LEU A 211 -17.56 -8.15 9.77
C LEU A 211 -18.65 -8.76 10.66
N GLU A 212 -19.67 -9.37 10.06
CA GLU A 212 -20.76 -9.97 10.82
C GLU A 212 -20.32 -11.20 11.61
N ARG A 213 -19.41 -12.02 11.06
CA ARG A 213 -18.81 -13.14 11.79
C ARG A 213 -18.00 -12.65 12.99
N ALA A 214 -17.23 -11.58 12.81
CA ALA A 214 -16.43 -11.00 13.89
C ALA A 214 -17.30 -10.38 15.00
N LYS A 215 -18.35 -9.63 14.64
CA LYS A 215 -19.32 -9.10 15.60
C LYS A 215 -19.95 -10.21 16.43
N ALA A 216 -20.44 -11.27 15.79
CA ALA A 216 -21.07 -12.40 16.47
C ALA A 216 -20.09 -13.09 17.41
N HIS A 217 -18.83 -13.28 16.99
CA HIS A 217 -17.81 -13.92 17.79
C HIS A 217 -17.49 -13.11 19.07
N TYR A 218 -17.18 -11.82 18.95
CA TYR A 218 -16.85 -10.97 20.10
C TYR A 218 -18.03 -10.76 21.04
N LYS A 219 -19.25 -10.66 20.50
CA LYS A 219 -20.48 -10.62 21.31
C LYS A 219 -20.65 -11.89 22.15
N LYS A 220 -20.41 -13.08 21.56
CA LYS A 220 -20.48 -14.36 22.28
C LYS A 220 -19.46 -14.46 23.41
N LEU A 221 -18.25 -13.91 23.22
CA LEU A 221 -17.22 -13.88 24.25
C LEU A 221 -17.46 -12.82 25.33
N ASN A 222 -18.35 -11.86 25.07
CA ASN A 222 -18.55 -10.67 25.92
C ASN A 222 -17.25 -9.89 26.18
N ILE A 223 -16.36 -9.82 25.18
CA ILE A 223 -15.08 -9.10 25.25
C ILE A 223 -15.18 -7.83 24.40
N PRO A 224 -14.86 -6.64 24.97
CA PRO A 224 -14.88 -5.41 24.21
C PRO A 224 -13.72 -5.36 23.20
N VAL A 225 -14.03 -5.10 21.93
CA VAL A 225 -13.08 -4.98 20.84
C VAL A 225 -13.46 -3.77 19.96
N LYS A 226 -12.46 -2.93 19.61
CA LYS A 226 -12.64 -1.88 18.61
C LYS A 226 -12.62 -2.54 17.24
N LEU A 227 -13.81 -2.89 16.72
CA LEU A 227 -13.99 -3.67 15.50
C LEU A 227 -14.49 -2.80 14.36
N PHE A 228 -13.87 -2.91 13.18
CA PHE A 228 -14.31 -2.28 11.94
C PHE A 228 -13.90 -3.09 10.70
N ALA A 229 -14.62 -2.88 9.61
CA ALA A 229 -14.29 -3.53 8.34
C ALA A 229 -13.13 -2.82 7.63
N PHE A 230 -13.22 -1.48 7.53
CA PHE A 230 -12.24 -0.62 6.88
C PHE A 230 -12.21 0.75 7.57
N THR A 231 -11.10 1.47 7.48
CA THR A 231 -10.99 2.86 7.94
C THR A 231 -10.11 3.68 7.00
N GLN A 232 -10.43 4.96 6.83
CA GLN A 232 -9.57 5.93 6.19
C GLN A 232 -8.59 6.59 7.17
N ASN A 233 -8.84 6.47 8.47
CA ASN A 233 -8.06 7.05 9.56
C ASN A 233 -7.13 5.99 10.18
N LEU A 234 -6.37 5.28 9.34
CA LEU A 234 -5.47 4.23 9.82
C LEU A 234 -4.35 4.80 10.71
N ASP A 235 -3.92 6.02 10.47
CA ASP A 235 -2.94 6.74 11.29
C ASP A 235 -3.39 6.89 12.75
N GLU A 236 -4.67 7.22 13.03
CA GLU A 236 -5.22 7.26 14.39
C GLU A 236 -5.19 5.87 15.05
N ILE A 237 -5.54 4.83 14.28
CA ILE A 237 -5.49 3.45 14.74
C ILE A 237 -4.06 3.01 15.08
N LEU A 238 -3.09 3.38 14.24
CA LEU A 238 -1.68 3.08 14.51
C LEU A 238 -1.15 3.84 15.72
N TYR A 239 -1.60 5.08 15.94
CA TYR A 239 -1.26 5.84 17.16
C TYR A 239 -1.75 5.13 18.42
N GLU A 240 -2.97 4.57 18.42
CA GLU A 240 -3.54 3.84 19.56
C GLU A 240 -2.89 2.47 19.80
N SER A 241 -2.21 1.90 18.80
CA SER A 241 -1.70 0.52 18.84
C SER A 241 -0.26 0.45 19.32
N ASP A 242 0.09 -0.61 20.05
CA ASP A 242 1.46 -0.86 20.52
C ASP A 242 2.19 -1.89 19.65
N VAL A 243 1.47 -2.92 19.21
CA VAL A 243 1.98 -4.00 18.35
C VAL A 243 0.90 -4.32 17.31
N ALA A 244 1.30 -4.77 16.13
CA ALA A 244 0.38 -5.20 15.09
C ALA A 244 0.64 -6.63 14.61
N ILE A 245 -0.44 -7.31 14.22
CA ILE A 245 -0.40 -8.54 13.43
C ILE A 245 -1.07 -8.20 12.09
N ALA A 246 -0.31 -8.25 11.00
CA ALA A 246 -0.74 -7.65 9.73
C ALA A 246 -0.39 -8.48 8.50
N ARG A 247 -1.09 -8.23 7.37
CA ARG A 247 -0.58 -8.60 6.06
C ARG A 247 0.63 -7.74 5.68
N ALA A 248 1.54 -8.30 4.88
CA ALA A 248 2.76 -7.62 4.43
C ALA A 248 2.59 -6.92 3.05
N GLY A 249 1.45 -6.23 2.85
CA GLY A 249 1.34 -5.28 1.74
C GLY A 249 2.36 -4.16 1.90
N ALA A 250 2.97 -3.69 0.81
CA ALA A 250 4.04 -2.69 0.90
C ALA A 250 3.61 -1.42 1.66
N GLY A 251 2.39 -0.90 1.40
CA GLY A 251 1.84 0.22 2.16
C GLY A 251 1.80 -0.07 3.67
N SER A 252 1.21 -1.20 4.08
CA SER A 252 1.09 -1.55 5.50
C SER A 252 2.45 -1.71 6.19
N VAL A 253 3.44 -2.32 5.49
CA VAL A 253 4.81 -2.48 6.02
C VAL A 253 5.42 -1.12 6.34
N TRP A 254 5.36 -0.18 5.40
CA TRP A 254 5.99 1.12 5.56
C TRP A 254 5.18 2.11 6.40
N GLU A 255 3.84 2.00 6.41
CA GLU A 255 2.97 2.77 7.30
C GLU A 255 3.18 2.40 8.77
N LEU A 256 3.27 1.09 9.08
CA LEU A 256 3.63 0.60 10.41
C LEU A 256 5.06 1.01 10.79
N CYS A 257 6.00 0.95 9.85
CA CYS A 257 7.38 1.40 10.04
C CYS A 257 7.43 2.90 10.41
N ALA A 258 6.78 3.77 9.64
CA ALA A 258 6.75 5.20 9.89
C ALA A 258 6.08 5.56 11.23
N ALA A 259 5.01 4.84 11.59
CA ALA A 259 4.36 5.00 12.89
C ALA A 259 5.13 4.33 14.05
N GLY A 260 6.21 3.61 13.77
CA GLY A 260 7.03 2.92 14.78
C GLY A 260 6.25 1.81 15.50
N VAL A 261 5.35 1.09 14.81
CA VAL A 261 4.55 -0.01 15.38
C VAL A 261 5.23 -1.35 15.08
N PRO A 262 5.82 -2.04 16.08
CA PRO A 262 6.37 -3.37 15.89
C PRO A 262 5.32 -4.34 15.36
N ALA A 263 5.69 -5.21 14.42
CA ALA A 263 4.72 -6.06 13.76
C ALA A 263 5.17 -7.51 13.56
N LEU A 264 4.20 -8.42 13.67
CA LEU A 264 4.24 -9.74 13.07
C LEU A 264 3.55 -9.68 11.72
N PHE A 265 4.29 -9.88 10.64
CA PHE A 265 3.72 -9.95 9.30
C PHE A 265 3.37 -11.39 8.91
N ILE A 266 2.16 -11.56 8.39
CA ILE A 266 1.65 -12.81 7.83
C ILE A 266 1.39 -12.57 6.34
N PRO A 267 2.36 -12.85 5.44
CA PRO A 267 2.21 -12.64 4.01
C PRO A 267 1.01 -13.39 3.43
N TYR A 268 0.35 -12.79 2.44
CA TYR A 268 -0.72 -13.48 1.71
C TYR A 268 -0.12 -14.58 0.82
N PRO A 269 -0.50 -15.85 0.98
CA PRO A 269 0.18 -16.98 0.34
C PRO A 269 0.03 -17.02 -1.18
N HIS A 270 -0.99 -16.35 -1.73
CA HIS A 270 -1.25 -16.27 -3.17
C HIS A 270 -0.84 -14.92 -3.77
N ALA A 271 0.01 -14.16 -3.07
CA ALA A 271 0.56 -12.92 -3.60
C ALA A 271 1.43 -13.21 -4.82
N ALA A 272 1.22 -12.47 -5.90
CA ALA A 272 1.98 -12.67 -7.14
C ALA A 272 3.49 -12.59 -6.88
N SER A 273 4.23 -13.61 -7.29
CA SER A 273 5.67 -13.72 -7.06
C SER A 273 6.07 -13.58 -5.58
N ASP A 274 5.18 -13.96 -4.66
CA ASP A 274 5.40 -13.91 -3.21
C ASP A 274 5.83 -12.51 -2.69
N HIS A 275 5.40 -11.44 -3.39
CA HIS A 275 5.87 -10.08 -3.13
C HIS A 275 5.63 -9.63 -1.69
N GLN A 276 4.57 -10.11 -1.01
CA GLN A 276 4.33 -9.74 0.39
C GLN A 276 5.39 -10.30 1.33
N TYR A 277 5.89 -11.51 1.08
CA TYR A 277 7.01 -12.06 1.84
C TYR A 277 8.25 -11.15 1.70
N TYR A 278 8.61 -10.81 0.45
CA TYR A 278 9.78 -9.99 0.19
C TYR A 278 9.63 -8.54 0.67
N ASN A 279 8.41 -7.98 0.72
CA ASN A 279 8.17 -6.64 1.28
C ASN A 279 8.55 -6.55 2.76
N ALA A 280 8.23 -7.57 3.56
CA ALA A 280 8.57 -7.59 4.98
C ALA A 280 10.00 -8.13 5.24
N LYS A 281 10.54 -8.93 4.31
CA LYS A 281 11.84 -9.59 4.49
C LYS A 281 12.98 -8.61 4.79
N ALA A 282 13.00 -7.45 4.14
CA ALA A 282 14.04 -6.44 4.39
C ALA A 282 14.04 -5.98 5.85
N LEU A 283 12.88 -5.68 6.43
CA LEU A 283 12.77 -5.32 7.85
C LEU A 283 13.04 -6.51 8.78
N MET A 284 12.68 -7.72 8.37
CA MET A 284 12.98 -8.93 9.13
C MET A 284 14.50 -9.19 9.19
N ASP A 285 15.22 -9.05 8.08
CA ASP A 285 16.66 -9.23 8.03
C ASP A 285 17.41 -8.18 8.88
N GLU A 286 16.81 -7.01 9.09
CA GLU A 286 17.29 -5.96 10.00
C GLU A 286 16.84 -6.17 11.47
N GLY A 287 16.07 -7.22 11.77
CA GLY A 287 15.53 -7.49 13.12
C GLY A 287 14.38 -6.57 13.54
N LEU A 288 13.77 -5.85 12.60
CA LEU A 288 12.76 -4.81 12.87
C LEU A 288 11.31 -5.33 12.80
N CYS A 289 11.11 -6.54 12.35
CA CYS A 289 9.81 -7.20 12.37
C CYS A 289 9.95 -8.72 12.48
N THR A 290 8.85 -9.39 12.80
CA THR A 290 8.75 -10.84 12.69
C THR A 290 7.90 -11.19 11.47
N LEU A 291 8.27 -12.26 10.78
CA LEU A 291 7.57 -12.77 9.61
C LEU A 291 7.23 -14.23 9.82
N MET A 292 5.94 -14.57 9.67
CA MET A 292 5.45 -15.94 9.78
C MET A 292 4.59 -16.26 8.57
N ARG A 293 4.90 -17.34 7.86
CA ARG A 293 4.05 -17.80 6.74
C ARG A 293 2.71 -18.32 7.26
N GLN A 294 1.67 -18.15 6.47
CA GLN A 294 0.30 -18.49 6.89
C GLN A 294 0.12 -19.97 7.19
N ASP A 295 0.82 -20.86 6.51
CA ASP A 295 0.82 -22.31 6.73
C ASP A 295 1.57 -22.74 8.01
N ALA A 296 2.46 -21.87 8.50
CA ALA A 296 3.18 -22.05 9.76
C ALA A 296 2.54 -21.28 10.94
N LEU A 297 1.37 -20.65 10.71
CA LEU A 297 0.69 -19.85 11.72
C LEU A 297 0.17 -20.73 12.84
N ASP A 298 0.68 -20.47 14.03
CA ASP A 298 0.37 -21.21 15.25
C ASP A 298 0.05 -20.22 16.39
N PRO A 299 -1.15 -20.23 16.95
CA PRO A 299 -1.56 -19.34 18.03
C PRO A 299 -0.62 -19.38 19.24
N GLN A 300 -0.03 -20.53 19.59
CA GLN A 300 0.88 -20.63 20.73
C GLN A 300 2.22 -19.94 20.43
N LYS A 301 2.73 -20.07 19.19
CA LYS A 301 3.93 -19.34 18.76
C LYS A 301 3.69 -17.83 18.77
N VAL A 302 2.50 -17.38 18.36
CA VAL A 302 2.14 -15.96 18.37
C VAL A 302 2.04 -15.43 19.80
N LYS A 303 1.41 -16.15 20.73
CA LYS A 303 1.37 -15.78 22.15
C LYS A 303 2.78 -15.67 22.74
N SER A 304 3.64 -16.67 22.49
CA SER A 304 5.03 -16.67 22.95
C SER A 304 5.84 -15.51 22.36
N TRP A 305 5.60 -15.14 21.11
CA TRP A 305 6.22 -13.98 20.48
C TRP A 305 5.76 -12.68 21.14
N LEU A 306 4.45 -12.52 21.40
CA LEU A 306 3.89 -11.33 22.07
C LEU A 306 4.44 -11.14 23.49
N GLU A 307 4.80 -12.22 24.17
CA GLU A 307 5.41 -12.17 25.51
C GLU A 307 6.89 -11.81 25.50
N LYS A 308 7.58 -11.97 24.38
CA LYS A 308 9.05 -11.82 24.27
C LYS A 308 9.50 -10.64 23.42
N ILE A 309 8.58 -9.99 22.69
CA ILE A 309 8.94 -8.92 21.77
C ILE A 309 9.53 -7.72 22.50
N GLU A 310 10.66 -7.24 21.99
CA GLU A 310 11.37 -6.04 22.47
C GLU A 310 10.74 -4.76 21.86
N ILE A 311 9.55 -4.37 22.39
CA ILE A 311 8.71 -3.31 21.79
C ILE A 311 9.46 -1.98 21.70
N SER A 312 10.12 -1.56 22.77
CA SER A 312 10.73 -0.23 22.86
C SER A 312 11.87 -0.03 21.87
N SER A 313 12.77 -1.00 21.77
CA SER A 313 13.90 -0.96 20.84
C SER A 313 13.44 -1.02 19.39
N ILE A 314 12.53 -1.95 19.05
CA ILE A 314 12.01 -2.10 17.70
C ILE A 314 11.21 -0.86 17.28
N SER A 315 10.34 -0.31 18.15
CA SER A 315 9.54 0.89 17.85
C SER A 315 10.41 2.07 17.46
N ARG A 316 11.48 2.32 18.22
CA ARG A 316 12.43 3.39 17.93
C ARG A 316 13.19 3.16 16.62
N ALA A 317 13.69 1.95 16.43
CA ALA A 317 14.47 1.60 15.23
C ALA A 317 13.62 1.66 13.96
N LEU A 318 12.35 1.23 14.01
CA LEU A 318 11.41 1.37 12.89
C LEU A 318 11.22 2.82 12.47
N HIS A 319 10.98 3.71 13.44
CA HIS A 319 10.79 5.14 13.15
C HIS A 319 12.03 5.79 12.56
N GLN A 320 13.23 5.36 12.98
CA GLN A 320 14.50 5.83 12.44
C GLN A 320 14.85 5.22 11.06
N ARG A 321 14.20 4.10 10.69
CA ARG A 321 14.47 3.38 9.44
C ARG A 321 13.93 4.07 8.19
N ILE A 322 12.97 4.97 8.36
CA ILE A 322 12.33 5.69 7.25
C ILE A 322 12.21 7.18 7.61
N GLU A 323 12.53 8.05 6.63
CA GLU A 323 12.41 9.48 6.80
C GLU A 323 11.17 10.05 6.11
N PRO A 324 10.55 11.12 6.68
CA PRO A 324 9.48 11.84 6.00
C PRO A 324 10.02 12.63 4.82
N GLY A 325 9.23 12.75 3.75
CA GLY A 325 9.56 13.62 2.63
C GLY A 325 9.98 12.92 1.34
N SER A 326 10.00 11.58 1.31
CA SER A 326 10.28 10.83 0.09
C SER A 326 9.34 11.17 -1.07
N SER A 327 8.05 11.39 -0.82
CA SER A 327 7.11 11.89 -1.83
C SER A 327 7.57 13.22 -2.41
N LYS A 328 8.07 14.14 -1.57
CA LYS A 328 8.61 15.42 -2.00
C LYS A 328 9.91 15.25 -2.80
N ALA A 329 10.77 14.31 -2.43
CA ALA A 329 11.98 14.00 -3.18
C ALA A 329 11.64 13.42 -4.57
N ILE A 330 10.67 12.50 -4.65
CA ILE A 330 10.20 11.93 -5.91
C ILE A 330 9.65 13.02 -6.84
N ILE A 331 8.76 13.89 -6.34
CA ILE A 331 8.17 14.93 -7.20
C ILE A 331 9.21 15.95 -7.66
N LYS A 332 10.25 16.27 -6.88
CA LYS A 332 11.37 17.12 -7.32
C LYS A 332 12.10 16.49 -8.51
N GLU A 333 12.37 15.18 -8.47
CA GLU A 333 12.97 14.47 -9.61
C GLU A 333 12.05 14.49 -10.84
N VAL A 334 10.73 14.32 -10.64
CA VAL A 334 9.74 14.41 -11.72
C VAL A 334 9.73 15.81 -12.36
N LEU A 335 9.70 16.86 -11.54
CA LEU A 335 9.67 18.26 -12.02
C LEU A 335 10.96 18.63 -12.75
N ARG A 336 12.13 18.21 -12.23
CA ARG A 336 13.42 18.40 -12.91
C ARG A 336 13.48 17.70 -14.28
N GLY A 337 12.97 16.47 -14.34
CA GLY A 337 12.99 15.69 -15.58
C GLY A 337 11.85 16.01 -16.56
N SER A 338 10.93 16.94 -16.21
CA SER A 338 9.82 17.40 -17.04
C SER A 338 10.10 18.73 -17.78
N GLN A 339 11.23 19.35 -17.49
CA GLN A 339 11.72 20.55 -18.19
C GLN A 339 12.35 20.17 -19.52
#